data_7b9a0404f1ad0e7d53add311b787b29f
#
_entry.id   7b9a0404f1ad0e7d53add311b787b29f
#
_cell.length_a   1.000
_cell.length_b   1.000
_cell.length_c   1.000
_cell.angle_alpha   90.00
_cell.angle_beta   90.00
_cell.angle_gamma   90.00
#
_symmetry.space_group_name_H-M   'P 1'
#
loop_
_entity.id
_entity.type
_entity.pdbx_description
1 polymer ?
#
loop_
_entity_poly.entity_id
_entity_poly.type
_entity_poly.pdbx_seq_one_letter_code
_entity_poly.pdbx_strand_id
1 'polypeptide(L)'
;MRAALIGAGQIARQHLSCLKKLPGVELAAICDLSPATAEAAAERYCVRAWFTDHRAMLEKIRPDVVHVTTPPTSHFGPAIDSFNAGAHVIVEKPAAPTIEELETLVQRAREAGRHLVEDHNYLFNQAPQEILRRIEIGEFGAVIHVEVLICLDILGPCGFADPNSPHPALTLAGGAIADFLPHLASLAHLFVGPHRTAQTVWTKRKPSPLPFDEFRAVLDAERGTAALCFSASAQPDAFWLRVYGERMQATANLFETRLTFERPRNVPKPLRPFFSGLEEGKTIRRAALATLLRKFKEPGAYEGLWELLARTYGALADGAAPPLSASHVLEVNRMVEALKPKKRQL
;
A
#
# COMPACT_ATOMS: atom_id res chain seq x y z
N MET A 1 -2.24 -21.08 11.75
CA MET A 1 -0.94 -20.38 11.92
C MET A 1 -1.03 -19.42 13.11
N ARG A 2 0.06 -19.30 13.88
CA ARG A 2 0.14 -18.38 15.03
C ARG A 2 0.74 -17.06 14.56
N ALA A 3 0.02 -15.98 14.74
CA ALA A 3 0.45 -14.63 14.39
C ALA A 3 0.79 -13.82 15.65
N ALA A 4 1.80 -12.96 15.56
CA ALA A 4 2.09 -11.95 16.57
C ALA A 4 2.25 -10.59 15.90
N LEU A 5 2.05 -9.50 16.67
CA LEU A 5 2.17 -8.15 16.17
C LEU A 5 3.11 -7.33 17.06
N ILE A 6 3.99 -6.56 16.45
CA ILE A 6 4.94 -5.63 17.07
C ILE A 6 4.63 -4.21 16.63
N GLY A 7 4.30 -3.33 17.60
CA GLY A 7 3.87 -1.94 17.36
C GLY A 7 2.36 -1.80 17.29
N ALA A 8 1.68 -1.50 18.41
CA ALA A 8 0.23 -1.43 18.54
C ALA A 8 -0.36 -0.02 18.26
N GLY A 9 0.27 0.75 17.34
CA GLY A 9 -0.16 2.09 16.93
C GLY A 9 -1.44 2.11 16.08
N GLN A 10 -1.66 3.22 15.37
CA GLN A 10 -2.89 3.42 14.58
C GLN A 10 -3.07 2.36 13.48
N ILE A 11 -2.01 2.12 12.68
CA ILE A 11 -2.09 1.18 11.57
C ILE A 11 -2.26 -0.28 12.06
N ALA A 12 -1.71 -0.60 13.22
CA ALA A 12 -1.88 -1.91 13.84
C ALA A 12 -3.35 -2.33 13.99
N ARG A 13 -4.27 -1.38 14.21
CA ARG A 13 -5.70 -1.64 14.32
C ARG A 13 -6.28 -2.31 13.08
N GLN A 14 -5.75 -1.96 11.89
CA GLN A 14 -6.19 -2.57 10.63
C GLN A 14 -5.69 -4.01 10.54
N HIS A 15 -4.41 -4.26 10.82
CA HIS A 15 -3.83 -5.59 10.87
C HIS A 15 -4.54 -6.48 11.90
N LEU A 16 -4.72 -6.00 13.12
CA LEU A 16 -5.39 -6.73 14.21
C LEU A 16 -6.83 -7.08 13.83
N SER A 17 -7.56 -6.15 13.21
CA SER A 17 -8.93 -6.37 12.76
C SER A 17 -9.00 -7.45 11.67
N CYS A 18 -8.03 -7.50 10.77
CA CYS A 18 -7.91 -8.54 9.75
C CYS A 18 -7.54 -9.89 10.39
N LEU A 19 -6.50 -9.93 11.21
CA LEU A 19 -6.02 -11.16 11.86
C LEU A 19 -7.10 -11.88 12.69
N LYS A 20 -7.94 -11.12 13.38
CA LYS A 20 -9.07 -11.69 14.15
C LYS A 20 -10.13 -12.37 13.29
N LYS A 21 -10.22 -12.03 12.01
CA LYS A 21 -11.24 -12.56 11.10
C LYS A 21 -10.68 -13.60 10.12
N LEU A 22 -9.35 -13.69 9.96
CA LEU A 22 -8.71 -14.62 9.02
C LEU A 22 -8.89 -16.07 9.49
N PRO A 23 -9.47 -16.95 8.65
CA PRO A 23 -9.64 -18.37 8.99
C PRO A 23 -8.27 -19.04 9.20
N GLY A 24 -8.17 -19.88 10.23
CA GLY A 24 -6.95 -20.64 10.52
C GLY A 24 -5.79 -19.82 11.11
N VAL A 25 -6.02 -18.54 11.45
CA VAL A 25 -5.03 -17.66 12.09
C VAL A 25 -5.41 -17.42 13.54
N GLU A 26 -4.46 -17.68 14.43
CA GLU A 26 -4.53 -17.36 15.87
C GLU A 26 -3.66 -16.11 16.12
N LEU A 27 -4.26 -15.00 16.53
CA LEU A 27 -3.54 -13.84 17.06
C LEU A 27 -3.08 -14.16 18.48
N ALA A 28 -1.82 -14.61 18.61
CA ALA A 28 -1.28 -15.19 19.83
C ALA A 28 -0.69 -14.16 20.79
N ALA A 29 -0.13 -13.04 20.26
CA ALA A 29 0.47 -12.00 21.11
C ALA A 29 0.50 -10.63 20.42
N ILE A 30 0.56 -9.58 21.25
CA ILE A 30 0.78 -8.18 20.84
C ILE A 30 1.97 -7.64 21.65
N CYS A 31 2.86 -6.89 20.98
CA CYS A 31 4.00 -6.23 21.63
C CYS A 31 4.01 -4.73 21.28
N ASP A 32 4.22 -3.88 22.27
CA ASP A 32 4.47 -2.45 22.09
C ASP A 32 5.39 -1.95 23.22
N LEU A 33 6.27 -1.00 22.94
CA LEU A 33 7.16 -0.43 23.96
C LEU A 33 6.40 0.21 25.12
N SER A 34 5.19 0.72 24.87
CA SER A 34 4.27 1.25 25.88
C SER A 34 3.43 0.12 26.46
N PRO A 35 3.58 -0.21 27.76
CA PRO A 35 2.73 -1.21 28.42
C PRO A 35 1.25 -0.93 28.26
N ALA A 36 0.84 0.34 28.46
CA ALA A 36 -0.56 0.75 28.34
C ALA A 36 -1.12 0.54 26.91
N THR A 37 -0.30 0.79 25.87
CA THR A 37 -0.70 0.57 24.47
C THR A 37 -0.83 -0.93 24.18
N ALA A 38 0.14 -1.73 24.62
CA ALA A 38 0.12 -3.20 24.43
C ALA A 38 -1.08 -3.84 25.11
N GLU A 39 -1.32 -3.49 26.39
CA GLU A 39 -2.42 -4.01 27.20
C GLU A 39 -3.78 -3.61 26.62
N ALA A 40 -4.00 -2.33 26.32
CA ALA A 40 -5.25 -1.85 25.72
C ALA A 40 -5.56 -2.51 24.36
N ALA A 41 -4.51 -2.75 23.54
CA ALA A 41 -4.69 -3.49 22.29
C ALA A 41 -5.02 -4.96 22.56
N ALA A 42 -4.35 -5.61 23.51
CA ALA A 42 -4.62 -7.00 23.87
C ALA A 42 -6.05 -7.19 24.41
N GLU A 43 -6.52 -6.31 25.28
CA GLU A 43 -7.91 -6.31 25.76
C GLU A 43 -8.91 -6.12 24.62
N ARG A 44 -8.71 -5.09 23.79
CA ARG A 44 -9.61 -4.76 22.67
C ARG A 44 -9.79 -5.92 21.70
N TYR A 45 -8.72 -6.66 21.41
CA TYR A 45 -8.73 -7.76 20.45
C TYR A 45 -8.81 -9.14 21.12
N CYS A 46 -9.06 -9.20 22.46
CA CYS A 46 -9.15 -10.43 23.23
C CYS A 46 -7.93 -11.35 23.02
N VAL A 47 -6.73 -10.78 23.13
CA VAL A 47 -5.44 -11.49 23.08
C VAL A 47 -4.91 -11.66 24.50
N ARG A 48 -4.59 -12.89 24.90
CA ARG A 48 -4.19 -13.18 26.30
C ARG A 48 -2.78 -12.72 26.63
N ALA A 49 -1.89 -12.68 25.64
CA ALA A 49 -0.48 -12.39 25.85
C ALA A 49 -0.11 -11.04 25.26
N TRP A 50 0.44 -10.16 26.08
CA TRP A 50 1.06 -8.92 25.62
C TRP A 50 2.45 -8.75 26.23
N PHE A 51 3.31 -7.99 25.55
CA PHE A 51 4.72 -7.83 25.88
C PHE A 51 5.16 -6.40 25.63
N THR A 52 6.23 -5.98 26.31
CA THR A 52 6.93 -4.72 26.05
C THR A 52 8.30 -4.94 25.39
N ASP A 53 8.75 -6.19 25.32
CA ASP A 53 9.96 -6.61 24.62
C ASP A 53 9.59 -7.70 23.60
N HIS A 54 9.86 -7.38 22.32
CA HIS A 54 9.54 -8.29 21.23
C HIS A 54 10.40 -9.56 21.24
N ARG A 55 11.64 -9.53 21.76
CA ARG A 55 12.50 -10.71 21.86
C ARG A 55 11.94 -11.72 22.87
N ALA A 56 11.52 -11.24 24.03
CA ALA A 56 10.83 -12.07 25.03
C ALA A 56 9.52 -12.64 24.46
N MET A 57 8.78 -11.85 23.65
CA MET A 57 7.59 -12.33 22.95
C MET A 57 7.95 -13.45 21.96
N LEU A 58 8.94 -13.25 21.10
CA LEU A 58 9.37 -14.22 20.09
C LEU A 58 9.80 -15.54 20.72
N GLU A 59 10.59 -15.49 21.77
CA GLU A 59 11.05 -16.68 22.51
C GLU A 59 9.88 -17.47 23.12
N LYS A 60 8.96 -16.78 23.79
CA LYS A 60 7.84 -17.41 24.52
C LYS A 60 6.74 -17.89 23.60
N ILE A 61 6.39 -17.11 22.58
CA ILE A 61 5.25 -17.36 21.70
C ILE A 61 5.62 -18.24 20.52
N ARG A 62 6.82 -18.07 19.95
CA ARG A 62 7.29 -18.74 18.72
C ARG A 62 6.25 -18.65 17.60
N PRO A 63 5.92 -17.44 17.13
CA PRO A 63 4.91 -17.25 16.10
C PRO A 63 5.40 -17.76 14.75
N ASP A 64 4.47 -18.20 13.90
CA ASP A 64 4.74 -18.54 12.50
C ASP A 64 4.93 -17.27 11.64
N VAL A 65 4.16 -16.21 11.97
CA VAL A 65 4.15 -14.93 11.26
C VAL A 65 4.18 -13.77 12.25
N VAL A 66 5.03 -12.79 11.99
CA VAL A 66 5.11 -11.54 12.76
C VAL A 66 4.70 -10.37 11.88
N HIS A 67 3.76 -9.57 12.35
CA HIS A 67 3.42 -8.27 11.78
C HIS A 67 4.24 -7.19 12.45
N VAL A 68 5.04 -6.44 11.68
CA VAL A 68 5.82 -5.30 12.16
C VAL A 68 5.12 -4.02 11.71
N THR A 69 4.47 -3.34 12.65
CA THR A 69 3.63 -2.14 12.45
C THR A 69 4.11 -0.97 13.30
N THR A 70 5.41 -0.96 13.61
CA THR A 70 6.12 0.14 14.28
C THR A 70 6.35 1.32 13.29
N PRO A 71 6.88 2.45 13.73
CA PRO A 71 7.36 3.47 12.78
C PRO A 71 8.47 2.94 11.86
N PRO A 72 8.58 3.41 10.60
CA PRO A 72 9.53 2.88 9.60
C PRO A 72 10.98 2.80 10.06
N THR A 73 11.44 3.76 10.85
CA THR A 73 12.81 3.78 11.41
C THR A 73 13.08 2.66 12.42
N SER A 74 12.03 1.96 12.85
CA SER A 74 12.10 0.88 13.85
C SER A 74 11.70 -0.49 13.28
N HIS A 75 11.56 -0.63 11.95
CA HIS A 75 11.17 -1.91 11.33
C HIS A 75 12.31 -2.93 11.34
N PHE A 76 13.54 -2.48 11.10
CA PHE A 76 14.69 -3.34 10.82
C PHE A 76 14.98 -4.35 11.94
N GLY A 77 15.17 -3.88 13.18
CA GLY A 77 15.51 -4.75 14.32
C GLY A 77 14.46 -5.85 14.59
N PRO A 78 13.18 -5.49 14.78
CA PRO A 78 12.11 -6.47 14.97
C PRO A 78 11.95 -7.46 13.82
N ALA A 79 12.17 -7.05 12.57
CA ALA A 79 12.11 -7.95 11.42
C ALA A 79 13.26 -8.97 11.43
N ILE A 80 14.51 -8.51 11.69
CA ILE A 80 15.68 -9.39 11.83
C ILE A 80 15.48 -10.40 12.95
N ASP A 81 15.04 -9.95 14.14
CA ASP A 81 14.83 -10.82 15.30
C ASP A 81 13.71 -11.85 15.03
N SER A 82 12.68 -11.45 14.25
CA SER A 82 11.61 -12.36 13.83
C SER A 82 12.11 -13.45 12.88
N PHE A 83 12.96 -13.12 11.89
CA PHE A 83 13.58 -14.13 11.04
C PHE A 83 14.49 -15.07 11.82
N ASN A 84 15.26 -14.55 12.77
CA ASN A 84 16.12 -15.37 13.65
C ASN A 84 15.30 -16.32 14.53
N ALA A 85 14.08 -15.91 14.91
CA ALA A 85 13.12 -16.76 15.64
C ALA A 85 12.37 -17.75 14.73
N GLY A 86 12.60 -17.74 13.42
CA GLY A 86 11.99 -18.65 12.44
C GLY A 86 10.59 -18.24 11.98
N ALA A 87 10.21 -16.97 12.14
CA ALA A 87 8.93 -16.45 11.68
C ALA A 87 9.01 -15.83 10.29
N HIS A 88 7.92 -15.88 9.53
CA HIS A 88 7.70 -15.01 8.36
C HIS A 88 7.40 -13.58 8.84
N VAL A 89 7.73 -12.58 8.05
CA VAL A 89 7.52 -11.17 8.42
C VAL A 89 6.63 -10.48 7.41
N ILE A 90 5.56 -9.85 7.91
CA ILE A 90 4.74 -8.89 7.20
C ILE A 90 5.04 -7.52 7.83
N VAL A 91 5.54 -6.59 7.05
CA VAL A 91 6.01 -5.30 7.56
C VAL A 91 5.27 -4.15 6.86
N GLU A 92 4.97 -3.11 7.62
CA GLU A 92 4.43 -1.86 7.09
C GLU A 92 5.43 -1.15 6.15
N LYS A 93 4.87 -0.42 5.21
CA LYS A 93 5.66 0.36 4.25
C LYS A 93 6.27 1.63 4.90
N PRO A 94 7.46 2.04 4.47
CA PRO A 94 8.46 1.24 3.76
C PRO A 94 9.07 0.18 4.69
N ALA A 95 9.39 -0.99 4.14
CA ALA A 95 9.90 -2.12 4.94
C ALA A 95 11.21 -1.80 5.68
N ALA A 96 12.01 -0.90 5.12
CA ALA A 96 13.21 -0.37 5.76
C ALA A 96 13.45 1.09 5.35
N PRO A 97 14.16 1.89 6.16
CA PRO A 97 14.52 3.28 5.85
C PRO A 97 15.42 3.44 4.62
N THR A 98 16.31 2.46 4.37
CA THR A 98 17.29 2.48 3.28
C THR A 98 17.24 1.20 2.45
N ILE A 99 17.78 1.27 1.23
CA ILE A 99 17.87 0.09 0.34
C ILE A 99 18.83 -0.96 0.91
N GLU A 100 19.92 -0.54 1.53
CA GLU A 100 20.91 -1.42 2.14
C GLU A 100 20.31 -2.24 3.29
N GLU A 101 19.51 -1.60 4.15
CA GLU A 101 18.79 -2.30 5.21
C GLU A 101 17.74 -3.26 4.63
N LEU A 102 17.03 -2.84 3.58
CA LEU A 102 16.06 -3.70 2.91
C LEU A 102 16.74 -4.93 2.25
N GLU A 103 17.85 -4.74 1.57
CA GLU A 103 18.66 -5.84 0.99
C GLU A 103 19.11 -6.82 2.08
N THR A 104 19.49 -6.28 3.25
CA THR A 104 19.82 -7.10 4.43
C THR A 104 18.62 -7.90 4.93
N LEU A 105 17.44 -7.28 5.04
CA LEU A 105 16.19 -7.98 5.42
C LEU A 105 15.86 -9.11 4.45
N VAL A 106 15.96 -8.84 3.15
CA VAL A 106 15.69 -9.85 2.10
C VAL A 106 16.67 -11.00 2.18
N GLN A 107 17.97 -10.70 2.38
CA GLN A 107 18.99 -11.73 2.54
C GLN A 107 18.73 -12.60 3.79
N ARG A 108 18.41 -11.98 4.93
CA ARG A 108 18.13 -12.70 6.18
C ARG A 108 16.85 -13.56 6.08
N ALA A 109 15.80 -13.04 5.42
CA ALA A 109 14.60 -13.82 5.14
C ALA A 109 14.95 -15.09 4.34
N ARG A 110 15.76 -14.94 3.28
CA ARG A 110 16.22 -16.06 2.43
C ARG A 110 17.05 -17.08 3.23
N GLU A 111 18.01 -16.63 4.03
CA GLU A 111 18.85 -17.48 4.88
C GLU A 111 18.05 -18.27 5.91
N ALA A 112 17.02 -17.65 6.47
CA ALA A 112 16.11 -18.28 7.41
C ALA A 112 15.07 -19.21 6.75
N GLY A 113 15.00 -19.25 5.42
CA GLY A 113 13.92 -19.96 4.69
C GLY A 113 12.55 -19.36 4.97
N ARG A 114 12.46 -18.03 5.14
CA ARG A 114 11.24 -17.31 5.47
C ARG A 114 10.94 -16.24 4.42
N HIS A 115 9.75 -15.67 4.49
CA HIS A 115 9.30 -14.64 3.55
C HIS A 115 9.21 -13.27 4.23
N LEU A 116 9.63 -12.24 3.49
CA LEU A 116 9.39 -10.83 3.77
C LEU A 116 8.26 -10.35 2.85
N VAL A 117 7.19 -9.83 3.43
CA VAL A 117 6.08 -9.20 2.70
C VAL A 117 5.93 -7.76 3.18
N GLU A 118 6.07 -6.80 2.27
CA GLU A 118 5.78 -5.39 2.56
C GLU A 118 4.32 -5.08 2.28
N ASP A 119 3.68 -4.28 3.14
CA ASP A 119 2.27 -3.92 2.96
C ASP A 119 2.06 -2.95 1.80
N HIS A 120 1.96 -3.49 0.60
CA HIS A 120 1.50 -2.79 -0.58
C HIS A 120 -0.01 -3.02 -0.81
N ASN A 121 -0.82 -2.72 0.19
CA ASN A 121 -2.24 -3.02 0.25
C ASN A 121 -3.06 -2.55 -0.97
N TYR A 122 -2.79 -1.36 -1.50
CA TYR A 122 -3.56 -0.84 -2.65
C TYR A 122 -3.47 -1.71 -3.90
N LEU A 123 -2.42 -2.52 -4.07
CA LEU A 123 -2.32 -3.47 -5.18
C LEU A 123 -3.45 -4.51 -5.15
N PHE A 124 -3.96 -4.82 -3.96
CA PHE A 124 -4.97 -5.85 -3.72
C PHE A 124 -6.39 -5.30 -3.63
N ASN A 125 -6.59 -4.00 -3.85
CA ASN A 125 -7.92 -3.45 -4.04
C ASN A 125 -8.57 -4.06 -5.29
N GLN A 126 -9.90 -4.19 -5.28
CA GLN A 126 -10.66 -4.80 -6.38
C GLN A 126 -10.33 -4.21 -7.75
N ALA A 127 -10.16 -2.88 -7.84
CA ALA A 127 -9.93 -2.22 -9.12
C ALA A 127 -8.57 -2.58 -9.75
N PRO A 128 -7.40 -2.45 -9.08
CA PRO A 128 -6.11 -2.93 -9.63
C PRO A 128 -6.13 -4.42 -9.99
N GLN A 129 -6.74 -5.26 -9.16
CA GLN A 129 -6.82 -6.71 -9.41
C GLN A 129 -7.67 -7.04 -10.65
N GLU A 130 -8.81 -6.36 -10.85
CA GLU A 130 -9.63 -6.56 -12.06
C GLU A 130 -8.93 -6.04 -13.32
N ILE A 131 -8.19 -4.91 -13.23
CA ILE A 131 -7.38 -4.42 -14.34
C ILE A 131 -6.29 -5.44 -14.69
N LEU A 132 -5.56 -5.94 -13.69
CA LEU A 132 -4.50 -6.93 -13.88
C LEU A 132 -5.05 -8.22 -14.54
N ARG A 133 -6.16 -8.75 -14.03
CA ARG A 133 -6.82 -9.91 -14.61
C ARG A 133 -7.16 -9.72 -16.11
N ARG A 134 -7.65 -8.54 -16.48
CA ARG A 134 -7.95 -8.22 -17.89
C ARG A 134 -6.71 -8.07 -18.75
N ILE A 135 -5.60 -7.62 -18.19
CA ILE A 135 -4.29 -7.59 -18.86
C ILE A 135 -3.82 -9.04 -19.11
N GLU A 136 -3.90 -9.90 -18.11
CA GLU A 136 -3.49 -11.30 -18.19
C GLU A 136 -4.26 -12.11 -19.25
N ILE A 137 -5.56 -11.89 -19.37
CA ILE A 137 -6.38 -12.51 -20.43
C ILE A 137 -6.26 -11.80 -21.78
N GLY A 138 -5.36 -10.82 -21.89
CA GLY A 138 -4.99 -10.15 -23.14
C GLY A 138 -5.99 -9.10 -23.64
N GLU A 139 -6.98 -8.66 -22.86
CA GLU A 139 -7.96 -7.65 -23.30
C GLU A 139 -7.35 -6.27 -23.54
N PHE A 140 -6.29 -5.90 -22.79
CA PHE A 140 -5.61 -4.60 -22.93
C PHE A 140 -4.66 -4.53 -24.13
N GLY A 141 -4.12 -5.66 -24.61
CA GLY A 141 -2.89 -5.63 -25.39
C GLY A 141 -1.69 -5.30 -24.51
N ALA A 142 -0.65 -4.72 -25.08
CA ALA A 142 0.45 -4.19 -24.26
C ALA A 142 0.00 -2.97 -23.45
N VAL A 143 0.48 -2.86 -22.21
CA VAL A 143 0.32 -1.65 -21.41
C VAL A 143 1.30 -0.59 -21.92
N ILE A 144 0.79 0.57 -22.25
CA ILE A 144 1.58 1.66 -22.83
C ILE A 144 1.96 2.69 -21.76
N HIS A 145 0.99 3.06 -20.91
CA HIS A 145 1.15 4.12 -19.93
C HIS A 145 0.29 3.90 -18.70
N VAL A 146 0.77 4.37 -17.55
CA VAL A 146 0.03 4.37 -16.29
C VAL A 146 0.09 5.74 -15.64
N GLU A 147 -1.05 6.24 -15.18
CA GLU A 147 -1.13 7.44 -14.36
C GLU A 147 -1.61 7.10 -12.95
N VAL A 148 -0.90 7.59 -11.96
CA VAL A 148 -1.30 7.49 -10.55
C VAL A 148 -1.32 8.88 -9.94
N LEU A 149 -2.47 9.34 -9.48
CA LEU A 149 -2.66 10.66 -8.88
C LEU A 149 -3.32 10.54 -7.52
N ILE A 150 -2.68 11.08 -6.49
CA ILE A 150 -3.29 11.27 -5.17
C ILE A 150 -3.52 12.78 -4.94
N CYS A 151 -4.75 13.14 -4.61
CA CYS A 151 -5.12 14.41 -4.01
C CYS A 151 -5.62 14.11 -2.61
N LEU A 152 -5.02 14.70 -1.58
CA LEU A 152 -5.38 14.43 -0.18
C LEU A 152 -5.22 15.69 0.66
N ASP A 153 -6.30 16.09 1.33
CA ASP A 153 -6.22 17.17 2.31
C ASP A 153 -5.45 16.70 3.54
N ILE A 154 -4.20 17.14 3.67
CA ILE A 154 -3.31 16.69 4.76
C ILE A 154 -3.60 17.45 6.06
N LEU A 155 -3.86 18.74 5.98
CA LEU A 155 -3.91 19.65 7.15
C LEU A 155 -5.26 20.37 7.30
N GLY A 156 -6.23 20.07 6.46
CA GLY A 156 -7.55 20.69 6.52
C GLY A 156 -8.42 20.20 7.68
N PRO A 157 -9.66 20.69 7.80
CA PRO A 157 -10.55 20.35 8.91
C PRO A 157 -10.87 18.86 9.06
N CYS A 158 -10.82 18.10 7.96
CA CYS A 158 -10.93 16.64 7.94
C CYS A 158 -9.61 16.00 7.54
N GLY A 159 -8.50 16.71 7.75
CA GLY A 159 -7.19 16.34 7.27
C GLY A 159 -6.62 15.09 7.92
N PHE A 160 -5.67 14.50 7.21
CA PHE A 160 -5.01 13.25 7.57
C PHE A 160 -4.04 13.42 8.76
N ALA A 161 -3.44 14.61 8.94
CA ALA A 161 -2.48 14.90 9.99
C ALA A 161 -2.87 16.13 10.80
N ASP A 162 -2.77 16.02 12.13
CA ASP A 162 -2.86 17.15 13.04
C ASP A 162 -1.51 17.90 13.04
N PRO A 163 -1.47 19.19 12.68
CA PRO A 163 -0.23 19.98 12.68
C PRO A 163 0.42 20.13 14.08
N ASN A 164 -0.32 19.86 15.15
CA ASN A 164 0.17 19.94 16.53
C ASN A 164 0.65 18.57 17.07
N SER A 165 0.59 17.51 16.26
CA SER A 165 0.98 16.17 16.67
C SER A 165 2.13 15.65 15.79
N PRO A 166 3.10 14.90 16.35
CA PRO A 166 4.13 14.23 15.54
C PRO A 166 3.49 13.26 14.56
N HIS A 167 3.61 13.54 13.27
CA HIS A 167 3.09 12.68 12.21
C HIS A 167 4.13 12.55 11.09
N PRO A 168 4.31 11.37 10.46
CA PRO A 168 5.25 11.18 9.35
C PRO A 168 5.10 12.23 8.24
N ALA A 169 3.87 12.63 7.93
CA ALA A 169 3.58 13.69 6.97
C ALA A 169 4.27 15.03 7.28
N LEU A 170 4.64 15.30 8.54
CA LEU A 170 5.29 16.54 8.97
C LEU A 170 6.80 16.35 9.25
N THR A 171 7.22 15.13 9.60
CA THR A 171 8.57 14.84 10.09
C THR A 171 9.52 14.27 9.05
N LEU A 172 8.99 13.59 8.01
CA LEU A 172 9.80 13.08 6.89
C LEU A 172 10.33 14.22 6.02
N ALA A 173 11.54 14.09 5.49
CA ALA A 173 12.18 15.09 4.63
C ALA A 173 11.33 15.47 3.40
N GLY A 174 10.58 14.52 2.83
CA GLY A 174 9.60 14.76 1.75
C GLY A 174 8.17 14.96 2.26
N GLY A 175 7.95 15.01 3.57
CA GLY A 175 6.63 15.21 4.17
C GLY A 175 5.61 14.12 3.81
N ALA A 176 4.34 14.53 3.71
CA ALA A 176 3.24 13.65 3.33
C ALA A 176 3.49 12.94 1.99
N ILE A 177 4.11 13.62 1.02
CA ILE A 177 4.41 13.03 -0.28
C ILE A 177 5.31 11.80 -0.11
N ALA A 178 6.38 11.91 0.70
CA ALA A 178 7.30 10.79 0.93
C ALA A 178 6.61 9.58 1.60
N ASP A 179 5.64 9.82 2.47
CA ASP A 179 4.85 8.77 3.11
C ASP A 179 3.96 8.01 2.09
N PHE A 180 3.50 8.69 1.04
CA PHE A 180 2.66 8.10 -0.01
C PHE A 180 3.42 7.60 -1.24
N LEU A 181 4.73 7.90 -1.39
CA LEU A 181 5.54 7.40 -2.53
C LEU A 181 5.47 5.88 -2.71
N PRO A 182 5.52 5.04 -1.65
CA PRO A 182 5.40 3.59 -1.82
C PRO A 182 4.10 3.15 -2.51
N HIS A 183 2.99 3.83 -2.25
CA HIS A 183 1.72 3.53 -2.90
C HIS A 183 1.70 3.93 -4.38
N LEU A 184 2.26 5.10 -4.72
CA LEU A 184 2.41 5.54 -6.11
C LEU A 184 3.32 4.59 -6.89
N ALA A 185 4.49 4.27 -6.33
CA ALA A 185 5.50 3.43 -6.94
C ALA A 185 5.01 1.98 -7.13
N SER A 186 4.39 1.38 -6.12
CA SER A 186 3.91 0.00 -6.20
C SER A 186 2.83 -0.17 -7.25
N LEU A 187 1.88 0.78 -7.36
CA LEU A 187 0.86 0.75 -8.40
C LEU A 187 1.45 0.92 -9.81
N ALA A 188 2.42 1.82 -9.99
CA ALA A 188 3.11 1.94 -11.27
C ALA A 188 3.86 0.65 -11.61
N HIS A 189 4.66 0.14 -10.67
CA HIS A 189 5.44 -1.09 -10.84
C HIS A 189 4.57 -2.29 -11.21
N LEU A 190 3.38 -2.43 -10.63
CA LEU A 190 2.45 -3.51 -10.94
C LEU A 190 2.19 -3.63 -12.45
N PHE A 191 2.01 -2.51 -13.13
CA PHE A 191 1.59 -2.48 -14.53
C PHE A 191 2.75 -2.30 -15.52
N VAL A 192 3.76 -1.47 -15.19
CA VAL A 192 4.85 -1.17 -16.11
C VAL A 192 6.19 -1.80 -15.74
N GLY A 193 6.28 -2.46 -14.58
CA GLY A 193 7.50 -3.13 -14.10
C GLY A 193 8.55 -2.17 -13.55
N PRO A 194 9.81 -2.64 -13.41
CA PRO A 194 10.91 -1.85 -12.90
C PRO A 194 11.16 -0.60 -13.71
N HIS A 195 11.46 0.52 -13.05
CA HIS A 195 11.82 1.75 -13.74
C HIS A 195 13.26 1.68 -14.28
N ARG A 196 13.49 2.35 -15.40
CA ARG A 196 14.81 2.60 -16.01
C ARG A 196 15.30 3.99 -15.68
N THR A 197 14.41 4.99 -15.83
CA THR A 197 14.69 6.38 -15.51
C THR A 197 13.52 7.05 -14.80
N ALA A 198 13.82 8.05 -13.98
CA ALA A 198 12.81 8.86 -13.29
C ALA A 198 13.22 10.33 -13.31
N GLN A 199 12.25 11.20 -13.64
CA GLN A 199 12.38 12.64 -13.52
C GLN A 199 11.32 13.15 -12.56
N THR A 200 11.72 13.98 -11.58
CA THR A 200 10.83 14.43 -10.51
C THR A 200 10.83 15.93 -10.36
N VAL A 201 9.67 16.47 -10.01
CA VAL A 201 9.47 17.87 -9.64
C VAL A 201 8.78 17.88 -8.26
N TRP A 202 9.44 18.50 -7.30
CA TRP A 202 8.96 18.73 -5.95
C TRP A 202 8.81 20.22 -5.73
N THR A 203 7.62 20.67 -5.33
CA THR A 203 7.37 22.10 -5.11
C THR A 203 6.52 22.34 -3.88
N LYS A 204 6.68 23.55 -3.32
CA LYS A 204 5.81 24.08 -2.28
C LYS A 204 5.06 25.27 -2.84
N ARG A 205 3.73 25.20 -2.89
CA ARG A 205 2.85 26.22 -3.47
C ARG A 205 2.11 27.02 -2.44
N LYS A 206 1.84 26.42 -1.25
CA LYS A 206 1.10 27.09 -0.17
C LYS A 206 1.97 27.27 1.07
N PRO A 207 1.80 28.37 1.83
CA PRO A 207 2.40 28.50 3.15
C PRO A 207 1.73 27.47 4.09
N SER A 208 2.49 26.48 4.51
CA SER A 208 2.03 25.40 5.42
C SER A 208 3.23 24.78 6.13
N PRO A 209 3.08 24.01 7.21
CA PRO A 209 4.17 23.27 7.84
C PRO A 209 4.72 22.12 6.98
N LEU A 210 4.06 21.72 5.89
CA LEU A 210 4.57 20.69 5.00
C LEU A 210 5.83 21.16 4.28
N PRO A 211 6.88 20.33 4.13
CA PRO A 211 8.08 20.70 3.38
C PRO A 211 7.77 20.88 1.88
N PHE A 212 6.92 20.04 1.32
CA PHE A 212 6.40 20.09 -0.05
C PHE A 212 4.90 19.78 -0.04
N ASP A 213 4.16 20.37 -0.97
CA ASP A 213 2.73 20.14 -1.15
C ASP A 213 2.33 19.61 -2.54
N GLU A 214 3.27 19.65 -3.49
CA GLU A 214 3.07 19.18 -4.86
C GLU A 214 4.24 18.31 -5.33
N PHE A 215 3.91 17.18 -5.96
CA PHE A 215 4.86 16.24 -6.54
C PHE A 215 4.38 15.79 -7.91
N ARG A 216 5.32 15.73 -8.87
CA ARG A 216 5.12 15.16 -10.20
C ARG A 216 6.33 14.35 -10.56
N ALA A 217 6.12 13.19 -11.18
CA ALA A 217 7.18 12.38 -11.76
C ALA A 217 6.76 11.77 -13.09
N VAL A 218 7.74 11.58 -13.96
CA VAL A 218 7.62 10.78 -15.19
C VAL A 218 8.68 9.71 -15.14
N LEU A 219 8.26 8.47 -15.42
CA LEU A 219 9.10 7.28 -15.40
C LEU A 219 9.11 6.63 -16.78
N ASP A 220 10.29 6.24 -17.26
CA ASP A 220 10.44 5.17 -18.25
C ASP A 220 10.66 3.86 -17.50
N ALA A 221 9.93 2.81 -17.87
CA ALA A 221 9.96 1.52 -17.20
C ALA A 221 10.06 0.38 -18.22
N GLU A 222 10.16 -0.85 -17.74
CA GLU A 222 10.41 -2.02 -18.59
C GLU A 222 9.31 -2.23 -19.64
N ARG A 223 8.05 -2.09 -19.25
CA ARG A 223 6.87 -2.42 -20.09
C ARG A 223 6.09 -1.18 -20.55
N GLY A 224 6.55 0.03 -20.27
CA GLY A 224 5.85 1.26 -20.63
C GLY A 224 6.33 2.44 -19.82
N THR A 225 5.52 3.50 -19.78
CA THR A 225 5.83 4.71 -19.02
C THR A 225 4.84 4.91 -17.88
N ALA A 226 5.22 5.72 -16.88
CA ALA A 226 4.29 6.11 -15.82
C ALA A 226 4.38 7.60 -15.49
N ALA A 227 3.24 8.20 -15.13
CA ALA A 227 3.15 9.52 -14.54
C ALA A 227 2.62 9.41 -13.11
N LEU A 228 3.40 9.89 -12.13
CA LEU A 228 3.04 9.86 -10.72
C LEU A 228 2.83 11.26 -10.20
N CYS A 229 1.72 11.49 -9.54
CA CYS A 229 1.33 12.79 -9.05
C CYS A 229 0.83 12.72 -7.60
N PHE A 230 1.22 13.72 -6.79
CA PHE A 230 0.63 13.94 -5.49
C PHE A 230 0.36 15.43 -5.30
N SER A 231 -0.79 15.76 -4.72
CA SER A 231 -1.15 17.11 -4.30
C SER A 231 -1.72 17.07 -2.88
N ALA A 232 -1.09 17.81 -1.96
CA ALA A 232 -1.65 18.07 -0.63
C ALA A 232 -2.57 19.31 -0.61
N SER A 233 -2.90 19.86 -1.78
CA SER A 233 -3.60 21.15 -1.93
C SER A 233 -4.82 21.08 -2.82
N ALA A 234 -4.93 20.07 -3.68
CA ALA A 234 -6.06 19.90 -4.59
C ALA A 234 -7.22 19.18 -3.89
N GLN A 235 -8.43 19.62 -4.20
CA GLN A 235 -9.69 19.11 -3.66
C GLN A 235 -10.62 18.71 -4.82
N PRO A 236 -11.54 17.77 -4.65
CA PRO A 236 -11.72 16.90 -3.48
C PRO A 236 -10.64 15.82 -3.39
N ASP A 237 -10.56 15.15 -2.24
CA ASP A 237 -9.71 13.98 -2.05
C ASP A 237 -10.00 12.92 -3.11
N ALA A 238 -8.93 12.39 -3.71
CA ALA A 238 -9.04 11.39 -4.76
C ALA A 238 -7.77 10.54 -4.86
N PHE A 239 -7.94 9.28 -5.26
CA PHE A 239 -6.83 8.41 -5.60
C PHE A 239 -7.11 7.77 -6.96
N TRP A 240 -6.66 8.44 -8.00
CA TRP A 240 -6.88 8.01 -9.38
C TRP A 240 -5.78 7.07 -9.86
N LEU A 241 -6.20 5.96 -10.44
CA LEU A 241 -5.38 5.04 -11.22
C LEU A 241 -5.95 4.98 -12.63
N ARG A 242 -5.11 5.27 -13.65
CA ARG A 242 -5.44 5.08 -15.06
C ARG A 242 -4.42 4.20 -15.73
N VAL A 243 -4.88 3.20 -16.47
CA VAL A 243 -4.04 2.27 -17.20
C VAL A 243 -4.44 2.31 -18.68
N TYR A 244 -3.47 2.63 -19.53
CA TYR A 244 -3.65 2.76 -20.98
C TYR A 244 -2.98 1.59 -21.67
N GLY A 245 -3.76 0.77 -22.34
CA GLY A 245 -3.29 -0.32 -23.19
C GLY A 245 -3.58 -0.04 -24.67
N GLU A 246 -3.03 -0.86 -25.54
CA GLU A 246 -3.24 -0.75 -26.99
C GLU A 246 -4.71 -0.89 -27.40
N ARG A 247 -5.49 -1.67 -26.64
CA ARG A 247 -6.86 -2.07 -27.00
C ARG A 247 -7.93 -1.61 -26.02
N MET A 248 -7.52 -1.17 -24.82
CA MET A 248 -8.41 -0.80 -23.74
C MET A 248 -7.75 0.20 -22.81
N GLN A 249 -8.55 1.05 -22.18
CA GLN A 249 -8.16 1.91 -21.08
C GLN A 249 -9.02 1.60 -19.86
N ALA A 250 -8.43 1.76 -18.68
CA ALA A 250 -9.14 1.68 -17.40
C ALA A 250 -8.94 2.95 -16.59
N THR A 251 -9.99 3.39 -15.91
CA THR A 251 -9.94 4.49 -14.95
C THR A 251 -10.60 4.05 -13.64
N ALA A 252 -9.87 4.16 -12.54
CA ALA A 252 -10.37 3.84 -11.20
C ALA A 252 -10.12 5.00 -10.23
N ASN A 253 -11.04 5.22 -9.26
CA ASN A 253 -10.78 5.98 -8.04
C ASN A 253 -10.71 4.99 -6.88
N LEU A 254 -9.55 4.86 -6.25
CA LEU A 254 -9.31 3.86 -5.19
C LEU A 254 -9.90 4.26 -3.83
N PHE A 255 -10.29 5.52 -3.63
CA PHE A 255 -11.05 5.95 -2.45
C PHE A 255 -12.54 5.67 -2.60
N GLU A 256 -13.00 5.47 -3.83
CA GLU A 256 -14.33 5.06 -4.20
C GLU A 256 -14.28 3.70 -4.90
N THR A 257 -15.33 2.91 -4.88
CA THR A 257 -15.37 1.66 -5.65
C THR A 257 -15.67 1.90 -7.14
N ARG A 258 -15.04 2.93 -7.72
CA ARG A 258 -15.28 3.32 -9.11
C ARG A 258 -14.21 2.70 -10.01
N LEU A 259 -14.64 1.91 -10.98
CA LEU A 259 -13.80 1.36 -12.04
C LEU A 259 -14.58 1.40 -13.36
N THR A 260 -13.98 2.02 -14.38
CA THR A 260 -14.53 2.08 -15.74
C THR A 260 -13.54 1.55 -16.74
N PHE A 261 -14.03 0.93 -17.81
CA PHE A 261 -13.23 0.46 -18.92
C PHE A 261 -13.73 1.08 -20.21
N GLU A 262 -12.79 1.58 -21.02
CA GLU A 262 -13.07 2.15 -22.32
C GLU A 262 -12.41 1.31 -23.41
N ARG A 263 -13.17 0.98 -24.46
CA ARG A 263 -12.72 0.23 -25.64
C ARG A 263 -13.02 1.00 -26.91
N PRO A 264 -12.22 0.85 -27.96
CA PRO A 264 -12.60 1.32 -29.29
C PRO A 264 -13.94 0.71 -29.69
N ARG A 265 -14.87 1.55 -30.15
CA ARG A 265 -16.20 1.12 -30.57
C ARG A 265 -16.32 1.16 -32.08
N ASN A 266 -16.91 0.10 -32.64
CA ASN A 266 -17.24 0.06 -34.06
C ASN A 266 -18.58 0.77 -34.35
N VAL A 267 -18.62 2.09 -34.02
CA VAL A 267 -19.74 2.98 -34.28
C VAL A 267 -19.22 4.27 -34.92
N PRO A 268 -20.05 4.98 -35.72
CA PRO A 268 -19.65 6.26 -36.33
C PRO A 268 -19.09 7.24 -35.28
N LYS A 269 -18.01 7.93 -35.64
CA LYS A 269 -17.31 8.87 -34.71
C LYS A 269 -18.23 9.82 -33.94
N PRO A 270 -19.27 10.44 -34.54
CA PRO A 270 -20.16 11.37 -33.83
C PRO A 270 -20.99 10.70 -32.72
N LEU A 271 -21.27 9.39 -32.82
CA LEU A 271 -22.08 8.65 -31.83
C LEU A 271 -21.26 8.05 -30.69
N ARG A 272 -19.92 7.98 -30.82
CA ARG A 272 -19.04 7.42 -29.79
C ARG A 272 -19.19 8.09 -28.42
N PRO A 273 -19.16 9.44 -28.30
CA PRO A 273 -19.32 10.10 -27.00
C PRO A 273 -20.65 9.79 -26.31
N PHE A 274 -21.74 9.67 -27.08
CA PHE A 274 -23.05 9.34 -26.54
C PHE A 274 -23.08 7.95 -25.89
N PHE A 275 -22.62 6.92 -26.61
CA PHE A 275 -22.59 5.56 -26.07
C PHE A 275 -21.58 5.40 -24.93
N SER A 276 -20.41 6.06 -24.99
CA SER A 276 -19.44 6.06 -23.90
C SER A 276 -20.01 6.71 -22.65
N GLY A 277 -20.65 7.86 -22.77
CA GLY A 277 -21.28 8.53 -21.62
C GLY A 277 -22.42 7.74 -20.98
N LEU A 278 -23.24 7.04 -21.78
CA LEU A 278 -24.30 6.17 -21.23
C LEU A 278 -23.74 5.03 -20.39
N GLU A 279 -22.68 4.37 -20.90
CA GLU A 279 -22.05 3.24 -20.21
C GLU A 279 -21.31 3.69 -18.96
N GLU A 280 -20.57 4.78 -19.05
CA GLU A 280 -19.91 5.40 -17.90
C GLU A 280 -20.93 5.81 -16.83
N GLY A 281 -22.02 6.49 -17.19
CA GLY A 281 -23.06 6.89 -16.28
C GLY A 281 -23.76 5.70 -15.58
N LYS A 282 -23.94 4.57 -16.28
CA LYS A 282 -24.45 3.33 -15.70
C LYS A 282 -23.47 2.73 -14.69
N THR A 283 -22.18 2.74 -15.02
CA THR A 283 -21.11 2.20 -14.17
C THR A 283 -20.95 3.04 -12.91
N ILE A 284 -20.92 4.37 -13.03
CA ILE A 284 -20.82 5.30 -11.89
C ILE A 284 -21.99 5.11 -10.92
N ARG A 285 -23.24 5.02 -11.42
CA ARG A 285 -24.42 4.80 -10.56
C ARG A 285 -24.34 3.47 -9.80
N ARG A 286 -23.91 2.40 -10.47
CA ARG A 286 -23.72 1.09 -9.83
C ARG A 286 -22.63 1.13 -8.77
N ALA A 287 -21.50 1.77 -9.06
CA ALA A 287 -20.37 1.94 -8.14
C ALA A 287 -20.78 2.75 -6.89
N ALA A 288 -21.53 3.85 -7.07
CA ALA A 288 -22.02 4.67 -5.96
C ALA A 288 -22.92 3.86 -5.01
N LEU A 289 -23.86 3.07 -5.55
CA LEU A 289 -24.72 2.21 -4.75
C LEU A 289 -23.94 1.10 -4.03
N ALA A 290 -23.00 0.47 -4.73
CA ALA A 290 -22.12 -0.56 -4.15
C ALA A 290 -21.25 0.00 -3.02
N THR A 291 -20.69 1.21 -3.19
CA THR A 291 -19.91 1.90 -2.16
C THR A 291 -20.75 2.19 -0.92
N LEU A 292 -21.98 2.68 -1.11
CA LEU A 292 -22.89 2.95 -0.01
C LEU A 292 -23.21 1.67 0.79
N LEU A 293 -23.59 0.60 0.10
CA LEU A 293 -23.92 -0.68 0.72
C LEU A 293 -22.71 -1.29 1.47
N ARG A 294 -21.50 -1.15 0.92
CA ARG A 294 -20.27 -1.63 1.55
C ARG A 294 -19.93 -0.85 2.82
N LYS A 295 -20.03 0.48 2.80
CA LYS A 295 -19.78 1.32 3.99
C LYS A 295 -20.72 1.01 5.15
N PHE A 296 -21.95 0.59 4.86
CA PHE A 296 -22.88 0.14 5.91
C PHE A 296 -22.53 -1.24 6.48
N LYS A 297 -21.96 -2.14 5.66
CA LYS A 297 -21.58 -3.49 6.13
C LYS A 297 -20.25 -3.52 6.87
N GLU A 298 -19.26 -2.75 6.42
CA GLU A 298 -17.89 -2.76 6.94
C GLU A 298 -17.31 -1.34 6.98
N PRO A 299 -17.71 -0.51 7.97
CA PRO A 299 -17.12 0.80 8.12
C PRO A 299 -15.62 0.67 8.45
N GLY A 300 -14.76 1.29 7.63
CA GLY A 300 -13.32 1.36 7.86
C GLY A 300 -12.50 0.14 7.42
N ALA A 301 -13.06 -0.78 6.63
CA ALA A 301 -12.28 -1.90 6.11
C ALA A 301 -11.29 -1.46 5.04
N TYR A 302 -10.01 -1.75 5.26
CA TYR A 302 -8.94 -1.68 4.26
C TYR A 302 -9.01 -2.93 3.37
N GLU A 303 -9.80 -2.84 2.29
CA GLU A 303 -10.08 -3.96 1.39
C GLU A 303 -8.80 -4.64 0.90
N GLY A 304 -7.85 -3.86 0.41
CA GLY A 304 -6.60 -4.39 -0.11
C GLY A 304 -5.72 -5.06 0.94
N LEU A 305 -5.69 -4.53 2.17
CA LEU A 305 -4.97 -5.17 3.26
C LEU A 305 -5.57 -6.54 3.59
N TRP A 306 -6.90 -6.63 3.68
CA TRP A 306 -7.57 -7.91 3.91
C TRP A 306 -7.18 -8.93 2.85
N GLU A 307 -7.26 -8.57 1.58
CA GLU A 307 -6.97 -9.48 0.47
C GLU A 307 -5.47 -9.87 0.43
N LEU A 308 -4.55 -8.92 0.65
CA LEU A 308 -3.12 -9.19 0.77
C LEU A 308 -2.85 -10.21 1.89
N LEU A 309 -3.41 -10.00 3.08
CA LEU A 309 -3.21 -10.89 4.22
C LEU A 309 -3.84 -12.25 3.97
N ALA A 310 -5.08 -12.31 3.47
CA ALA A 310 -5.76 -13.56 3.17
C ALA A 310 -4.96 -14.42 2.18
N ARG A 311 -4.47 -13.83 1.08
CA ARG A 311 -3.62 -14.54 0.10
C ARG A 311 -2.26 -14.92 0.69
N THR A 312 -1.65 -14.05 1.50
CA THR A 312 -0.37 -14.35 2.14
C THR A 312 -0.49 -15.53 3.10
N TYR A 313 -1.45 -15.50 4.01
CA TYR A 313 -1.66 -16.59 4.96
C TYR A 313 -2.08 -17.89 4.28
N GLY A 314 -2.92 -17.83 3.24
CA GLY A 314 -3.27 -18.98 2.43
C GLY A 314 -2.04 -19.60 1.76
N ALA A 315 -1.22 -18.81 1.09
CA ALA A 315 0.00 -19.29 0.46
C ALA A 315 0.98 -19.93 1.46
N LEU A 316 1.21 -19.25 2.61
CA LEU A 316 2.08 -19.77 3.66
C LEU A 316 1.56 -21.09 4.27
N ALA A 317 0.24 -21.23 4.45
CA ALA A 317 -0.36 -22.47 4.95
C ALA A 317 -0.17 -23.64 3.97
N ASP A 318 -0.18 -23.37 2.66
CA ASP A 318 0.05 -24.34 1.60
C ASP A 318 1.56 -24.56 1.31
N GLY A 319 2.47 -23.90 2.04
CA GLY A 319 3.91 -23.95 1.78
C GLY A 319 4.34 -23.27 0.47
N ALA A 320 3.49 -22.42 -0.07
CA ALA A 320 3.74 -21.65 -1.29
C ALA A 320 4.31 -20.25 -1.00
N ALA A 321 4.86 -19.61 -2.04
CA ALA A 321 5.34 -18.24 -1.93
C ALA A 321 4.18 -17.24 -1.80
N PRO A 322 4.32 -16.19 -0.96
CA PRO A 322 3.33 -15.11 -0.85
C PRO A 322 3.17 -14.35 -2.17
N PRO A 323 2.04 -13.61 -2.34
CA PRO A 323 1.72 -12.93 -3.59
C PRO A 323 2.69 -11.81 -3.98
N LEU A 324 3.43 -11.26 -3.02
CA LEU A 324 4.50 -10.29 -3.25
C LEU A 324 5.85 -10.94 -2.99
N SER A 325 6.69 -11.00 -4.01
CA SER A 325 8.05 -11.53 -3.91
C SER A 325 9.00 -10.49 -3.29
N ALA A 326 10.10 -10.97 -2.72
CA ALA A 326 11.17 -10.09 -2.24
C ALA A 326 11.79 -9.22 -3.36
N SER A 327 11.84 -9.72 -4.61
CA SER A 327 12.27 -8.90 -5.76
C SER A 327 11.31 -7.75 -6.04
N HIS A 328 9.98 -8.00 -5.99
CA HIS A 328 8.99 -6.94 -6.12
C HIS A 328 9.19 -5.85 -5.06
N VAL A 329 9.37 -6.25 -3.80
CA VAL A 329 9.62 -5.30 -2.70
C VAL A 329 10.87 -4.45 -2.95
N LEU A 330 11.98 -5.08 -3.37
CA LEU A 330 13.23 -4.37 -3.70
C LEU A 330 13.05 -3.40 -4.88
N GLU A 331 12.40 -3.82 -5.95
CA GLU A 331 12.20 -3.00 -7.15
C GLU A 331 11.31 -1.79 -6.88
N VAL A 332 10.24 -1.98 -6.12
CA VAL A 332 9.37 -0.87 -5.68
C VAL A 332 10.15 0.13 -4.81
N ASN A 333 10.92 -0.35 -3.83
CA ASN A 333 11.69 0.55 -2.96
C ASN A 333 12.83 1.26 -3.71
N ARG A 334 13.48 0.63 -4.70
CA ARG A 334 14.41 1.30 -5.62
C ARG A 334 13.72 2.38 -6.45
N MET A 335 12.49 2.14 -6.90
CA MET A 335 11.68 3.17 -7.56
C MET A 335 11.37 4.32 -6.61
N VAL A 336 10.96 4.02 -5.36
CA VAL A 336 10.74 5.05 -4.32
C VAL A 336 12.00 5.88 -4.10
N GLU A 337 13.18 5.26 -4.00
CA GLU A 337 14.45 5.98 -3.82
C GLU A 337 14.74 6.94 -4.98
N ALA A 338 14.49 6.49 -6.23
CA ALA A 338 14.66 7.34 -7.42
C ALA A 338 13.68 8.53 -7.47
N LEU A 339 12.55 8.43 -6.76
CA LEU A 339 11.52 9.46 -6.68
C LEU A 339 11.74 10.47 -5.56
N LYS A 340 12.58 10.18 -4.55
CA LYS A 340 12.84 11.08 -3.41
C LYS A 340 13.39 12.45 -3.85
N PRO A 341 13.19 13.50 -3.06
CA PRO A 341 13.72 14.83 -3.39
C PRO A 341 15.25 14.79 -3.39
N LYS A 342 15.85 15.36 -4.44
CA LYS A 342 17.32 15.47 -4.54
C LYS A 342 17.82 16.57 -3.59
N LYS A 343 19.08 16.44 -3.08
CA LYS A 343 19.70 17.42 -2.17
C LYS A 343 19.61 18.89 -2.62
N ARG A 344 19.46 19.15 -3.93
CA ARG A 344 19.28 20.51 -4.47
C ARG A 344 17.83 21.03 -4.34
N GLN A 345 16.88 20.20 -3.93
CA GLN A 345 15.46 20.52 -3.80
C GLN A 345 15.04 20.63 -2.32
N LEU A 346 15.86 20.13 -1.41
CA LEU A 346 15.79 20.31 0.05
C LEU A 346 16.48 21.61 0.46
#